data_ef425cdf648bb0e7ad69fc17550da001
#
_entry.id   ef425cdf648bb0e7ad69fc17550da001
#
_cell.length_a   1.000
_cell.length_b   1.000
_cell.length_c   1.000
_cell.angle_alpha   90.00
_cell.angle_beta   90.00
_cell.angle_gamma   90.00
#
_symmetry.space_group_name_H-M   'P 1'
#
loop_
_entity.id
_entity.type
_entity.pdbx_description
1 polymer ?
#
loop_
_entity_poly.entity_id
_entity_poly.type
_entity_poly.pdbx_seq_one_letter_code
_entity_poly.pdbx_strand_id
1 'polypeptide(L)'
;PGIDATKIGAYGWSMGSYWAPRVAAFDPRVKAVVGAMGVYQQKDTIFKHSKPAYRSNYMYMSNEYDEDKFDAMIAQMSLAPLADKIKCPTLLAMGEFDELCPLEDGEELFEMLKCPKELWVFENETHTFGGRLPDFYLFVADWLKQALDGKLPAGHAKRIDYAAR
;
A
#
# COMPACT_ATOMS: atom_id res chain seq x y z
N PRO A 1 20.46 -0.09 21.21
CA PRO A 1 19.77 -0.28 22.49
C PRO A 1 18.34 0.26 22.36
N GLY A 2 17.32 -0.52 22.80
CA GLY A 2 15.93 -0.08 22.81
C GLY A 2 15.09 -0.42 21.58
N ILE A 3 15.63 -1.13 20.59
CA ILE A 3 14.85 -1.64 19.44
C ILE A 3 14.55 -3.12 19.66
N ASP A 4 13.25 -3.47 19.54
CA ASP A 4 12.83 -4.87 19.53
C ASP A 4 12.82 -5.39 18.10
N ALA A 5 13.85 -6.15 17.72
CA ALA A 5 14.01 -6.72 16.38
C ALA A 5 12.93 -7.76 16.04
N THR A 6 12.12 -8.20 16.99
CA THR A 6 11.00 -9.12 16.75
C THR A 6 9.70 -8.41 16.38
N LYS A 7 9.67 -7.07 16.49
CA LYS A 7 8.50 -6.21 16.24
C LYS A 7 8.78 -5.14 15.21
N ILE A 8 9.21 -5.55 14.00
CA ILE A 8 9.46 -4.63 12.90
C ILE A 8 8.19 -4.47 12.08
N GLY A 9 7.65 -3.26 12.02
CA GLY A 9 6.58 -2.88 11.10
C GLY A 9 7.14 -2.10 9.90
N ALA A 10 6.48 -2.21 8.76
CA ALA A 10 6.76 -1.39 7.59
C ALA A 10 5.54 -0.52 7.25
N TYR A 11 5.78 0.74 6.93
CA TYR A 11 4.75 1.68 6.49
C TYR A 11 5.19 2.36 5.20
N GLY A 12 4.30 2.37 4.22
CA GLY A 12 4.52 3.07 2.97
C GLY A 12 3.30 3.86 2.54
N TRP A 13 3.52 5.06 2.07
CA TRP A 13 2.50 5.97 1.59
C TRP A 13 2.72 6.27 0.11
N SER A 14 1.65 6.44 -0.68
CA SER A 14 1.69 6.68 -2.12
C SER A 14 2.60 5.65 -2.81
N MET A 15 3.65 6.03 -3.52
CA MET A 15 4.61 5.08 -4.09
C MET A 15 5.19 4.10 -3.05
N GLY A 16 5.33 4.51 -1.79
CA GLY A 16 5.74 3.64 -0.68
C GLY A 16 4.77 2.53 -0.38
N SER A 17 3.47 2.67 -0.73
CA SER A 17 2.47 1.62 -0.58
C SER A 17 2.70 0.41 -1.49
N TYR A 18 3.46 0.59 -2.58
CA TYR A 18 4.00 -0.51 -3.37
C TYR A 18 5.24 -1.13 -2.72
N TRP A 19 6.18 -0.29 -2.25
CA TRP A 19 7.47 -0.78 -1.76
C TRP A 19 7.36 -1.50 -0.41
N ALA A 20 6.58 -0.99 0.54
CA ALA A 20 6.50 -1.60 1.87
C ALA A 20 5.91 -3.02 1.84
N PRO A 21 4.76 -3.30 1.18
CA PRO A 21 4.27 -4.67 1.01
C PRO A 21 5.23 -5.56 0.19
N ARG A 22 5.92 -5.00 -0.80
CA ARG A 22 6.93 -5.74 -1.55
C ARG A 22 8.09 -6.17 -0.65
N VAL A 23 8.58 -5.31 0.25
CA VAL A 23 9.58 -5.69 1.24
C VAL A 23 9.05 -6.80 2.14
N ALA A 24 7.81 -6.68 2.63
CA ALA A 24 7.19 -7.70 3.48
C ALA A 24 7.04 -9.07 2.79
N ALA A 25 6.90 -9.09 1.46
CA ALA A 25 6.83 -10.33 0.69
C ALA A 25 8.16 -11.10 0.63
N PHE A 26 9.30 -10.41 0.85
CA PHE A 26 10.64 -11.00 0.72
C PHE A 26 11.46 -10.98 2.02
N ASP A 27 11.08 -10.16 2.99
CA ASP A 27 11.79 -10.05 4.26
C ASP A 27 10.92 -10.50 5.44
N PRO A 28 11.15 -11.71 6.00
CA PRO A 28 10.34 -12.26 7.08
C PRO A 28 10.54 -11.53 8.43
N ARG A 29 11.46 -10.59 8.51
CA ARG A 29 11.63 -9.73 9.69
C ARG A 29 10.48 -8.73 9.81
N VAL A 30 9.83 -8.36 8.70
CA VAL A 30 8.63 -7.51 8.71
C VAL A 30 7.47 -8.31 9.30
N LYS A 31 6.92 -7.83 10.42
CA LYS A 31 5.85 -8.49 11.18
C LYS A 31 4.47 -7.84 11.01
N ALA A 32 4.42 -6.64 10.45
CA ALA A 32 3.19 -5.97 10.04
C ALA A 32 3.51 -4.97 8.93
N VAL A 33 2.59 -4.77 8.00
CA VAL A 33 2.80 -3.81 6.91
C VAL A 33 1.56 -2.98 6.64
N VAL A 34 1.78 -1.70 6.34
CA VAL A 34 0.75 -0.76 5.92
C VAL A 34 1.11 -0.19 4.55
N GLY A 35 0.19 -0.31 3.60
CA GLY A 35 0.21 0.41 2.33
C GLY A 35 -0.91 1.44 2.31
N ALA A 36 -0.56 2.71 2.33
CA ALA A 36 -1.52 3.82 2.35
C ALA A 36 -1.47 4.63 1.06
N MET A 37 -2.63 5.15 0.63
CA MET A 37 -2.75 5.89 -0.63
C MET A 37 -2.24 5.03 -1.79
N GLY A 38 -2.90 3.92 -1.98
CA GLY A 38 -2.46 2.68 -2.56
C GLY A 38 -1.99 2.67 -4.01
N VAL A 39 -0.71 2.79 -4.23
CA VAL A 39 -0.08 2.52 -5.53
C VAL A 39 0.26 1.04 -5.61
N TYR A 40 -0.71 0.19 -5.97
CA TYR A 40 -0.52 -1.27 -6.02
C TYR A 40 -0.23 -1.78 -7.43
N GLN A 41 -0.70 -1.03 -8.45
CA GLN A 41 -0.49 -1.30 -9.87
C GLN A 41 0.21 -0.10 -10.52
N GLN A 42 1.53 -0.02 -10.43
CA GLN A 42 2.32 1.16 -10.87
C GLN A 42 2.05 1.57 -12.31
N LYS A 43 1.88 0.61 -13.21
CA LYS A 43 1.61 0.88 -14.62
C LYS A 43 0.34 1.69 -14.80
N ASP A 44 -0.76 1.27 -14.18
CA ASP A 44 -2.04 1.95 -14.32
C ASP A 44 -2.00 3.34 -13.68
N THR A 45 -1.45 3.45 -12.48
CA THR A 45 -1.27 4.73 -11.80
C THR A 45 -0.46 5.74 -12.61
N ILE A 46 0.71 5.33 -13.11
CA ILE A 46 1.63 6.25 -13.78
C ILE A 46 1.14 6.66 -15.18
N PHE A 47 0.55 5.72 -15.92
CA PHE A 47 0.27 5.95 -17.33
C PHE A 47 -1.19 6.26 -17.64
N LYS A 48 -2.13 5.89 -16.78
CA LYS A 48 -3.56 6.17 -16.99
C LYS A 48 -4.06 7.37 -16.18
N HIS A 49 -3.60 7.51 -14.95
CA HIS A 49 -4.21 8.43 -13.99
C HIS A 49 -3.33 9.63 -13.62
N SER A 50 -2.02 9.56 -13.81
CA SER A 50 -1.12 10.64 -13.43
C SER A 50 -0.73 11.57 -14.57
N LYS A 51 -0.15 12.73 -14.21
CA LYS A 51 0.34 13.70 -15.17
C LYS A 51 1.58 13.16 -15.93
N PRO A 52 1.80 13.54 -17.20
CA PRO A 52 2.96 13.08 -18.00
C PRO A 52 4.33 13.26 -17.32
N ALA A 53 4.47 14.28 -16.48
CA ALA A 53 5.69 14.52 -15.71
C ALA A 53 6.07 13.34 -14.78
N TYR A 54 5.09 12.56 -14.31
CA TYR A 54 5.38 11.38 -13.49
C TYR A 54 6.16 10.33 -14.28
N ARG A 55 5.78 10.05 -15.53
CA ARG A 55 6.52 9.13 -16.38
C ARG A 55 7.98 9.57 -16.53
N SER A 56 8.21 10.83 -16.88
CA SER A 56 9.56 11.37 -17.01
C SER A 56 10.39 11.27 -15.73
N ASN A 57 9.77 11.51 -14.57
CA ASN A 57 10.43 11.36 -13.28
C ASN A 57 10.85 9.90 -13.02
N TYR A 58 9.99 8.94 -13.32
CA TYR A 58 10.31 7.53 -13.11
C TYR A 58 11.37 7.03 -14.10
N MET A 59 11.34 7.48 -15.36
CA MET A 59 12.39 7.20 -16.33
C MET A 59 13.73 7.73 -15.85
N TYR A 60 13.77 8.96 -15.31
CA TYR A 60 14.97 9.54 -14.70
C TYR A 60 15.46 8.72 -13.49
N MET A 61 14.55 8.37 -12.56
CA MET A 61 14.88 7.60 -11.36
C MET A 61 15.42 6.21 -11.66
N SER A 62 14.92 5.56 -12.71
CA SER A 62 15.36 4.24 -13.15
C SER A 62 16.58 4.27 -14.06
N ASN A 63 16.99 5.47 -14.51
CA ASN A 63 18.03 5.66 -15.53
C ASN A 63 17.71 4.89 -16.83
N GLU A 64 16.44 4.71 -17.16
CA GLU A 64 15.96 4.10 -18.39
C GLU A 64 15.21 5.14 -19.22
N TYR A 65 15.75 5.51 -20.37
CA TYR A 65 15.23 6.56 -21.24
C TYR A 65 14.64 6.01 -22.54
N ASP A 66 14.77 4.71 -22.78
CA ASP A 66 14.10 4.00 -23.86
C ASP A 66 12.67 3.69 -23.40
N GLU A 67 11.68 4.19 -24.12
CA GLU A 67 10.26 4.10 -23.78
C GLU A 67 9.79 2.65 -23.69
N ASP A 68 10.18 1.80 -24.65
CA ASP A 68 9.75 0.40 -24.70
C ASP A 68 10.34 -0.41 -23.54
N LYS A 69 11.61 -0.17 -23.21
CA LYS A 69 12.28 -0.82 -22.08
C LYS A 69 11.71 -0.36 -20.75
N PHE A 70 11.41 0.93 -20.63
CA PHE A 70 10.76 1.48 -19.44
C PHE A 70 9.38 0.85 -19.24
N ASP A 71 8.57 0.74 -20.30
CA ASP A 71 7.25 0.10 -20.22
C ASP A 71 7.35 -1.38 -19.81
N ALA A 72 8.33 -2.11 -20.36
CA ALA A 72 8.57 -3.50 -19.98
C ALA A 72 8.98 -3.64 -18.50
N MET A 73 9.76 -2.70 -17.98
CA MET A 73 10.14 -2.65 -16.58
C MET A 73 8.95 -2.35 -15.66
N ILE A 74 8.16 -1.32 -15.99
CA ILE A 74 6.99 -0.92 -15.19
C ILE A 74 5.89 -1.98 -15.23
N ALA A 75 5.73 -2.71 -16.33
CA ALA A 75 4.76 -3.80 -16.41
C ALA A 75 4.98 -4.90 -15.36
N GLN A 76 6.19 -5.00 -14.79
CA GLN A 76 6.50 -5.93 -13.72
C GLN A 76 6.20 -5.37 -12.31
N MET A 77 5.89 -4.08 -12.21
CA MET A 77 5.62 -3.42 -10.94
C MET A 77 4.15 -3.58 -10.53
N SER A 78 3.81 -4.76 -10.04
CA SER A 78 2.51 -5.10 -9.48
C SER A 78 2.69 -5.90 -8.19
N LEU A 79 1.79 -5.72 -7.22
CA LEU A 79 1.74 -6.52 -5.99
C LEU A 79 0.92 -7.80 -6.16
N ALA A 80 0.06 -7.90 -7.16
CA ALA A 80 -0.80 -9.07 -7.37
C ALA A 80 0.00 -10.40 -7.39
N PRO A 81 1.14 -10.54 -8.11
CA PRO A 81 1.93 -11.78 -8.10
C PRO A 81 2.65 -12.05 -6.77
N LEU A 82 2.64 -11.08 -5.85
CA LEU A 82 3.32 -11.16 -4.56
C LEU A 82 2.34 -11.33 -3.39
N ALA A 83 1.04 -11.22 -3.62
CA ALA A 83 0.02 -11.27 -2.57
C ALA A 83 0.15 -12.52 -1.69
N ASP A 84 0.36 -13.69 -2.27
CA ASP A 84 0.54 -14.95 -1.54
C ASP A 84 1.86 -15.03 -0.75
N LYS A 85 2.83 -14.18 -1.05
CA LYS A 85 4.11 -14.12 -0.32
C LYS A 85 4.05 -13.23 0.91
N ILE A 86 3.11 -12.32 0.98
CA ILE A 86 2.91 -11.45 2.15
C ILE A 86 2.22 -12.29 3.24
N LYS A 87 2.94 -12.58 4.33
CA LYS A 87 2.47 -13.46 5.41
C LYS A 87 2.11 -12.71 6.70
N CYS A 88 2.62 -11.50 6.87
CA CYS A 88 2.32 -10.68 8.04
C CYS A 88 0.98 -9.93 7.90
N PRO A 89 0.36 -9.51 9.01
CA PRO A 89 -0.80 -8.63 8.98
C PRO A 89 -0.58 -7.43 8.04
N THR A 90 -1.55 -7.17 7.19
CA THR A 90 -1.48 -6.17 6.13
C THR A 90 -2.68 -5.23 6.19
N LEU A 91 -2.41 -3.93 6.28
CA LEU A 91 -3.40 -2.87 6.14
C LEU A 91 -3.24 -2.18 4.80
N LEU A 92 -4.32 -2.07 4.05
CA LEU A 92 -4.45 -1.23 2.88
C LEU A 92 -5.36 -0.05 3.22
N ALA A 93 -4.97 1.17 2.88
CA ALA A 93 -5.78 2.36 3.14
C ALA A 93 -5.90 3.22 1.89
N MET A 94 -7.13 3.57 1.49
CA MET A 94 -7.45 4.23 0.24
C MET A 94 -8.43 5.36 0.43
N GLY A 95 -8.30 6.43 -0.39
CA GLY A 95 -9.36 7.41 -0.58
C GLY A 95 -10.38 6.88 -1.60
N GLU A 96 -11.65 7.14 -1.37
CA GLU A 96 -12.73 6.71 -2.26
C GLU A 96 -12.60 7.30 -3.67
N PHE A 97 -12.14 8.54 -3.76
CA PHE A 97 -11.96 9.28 -5.02
C PHE A 97 -10.48 9.55 -5.31
N ASP A 98 -9.62 8.58 -5.01
CA ASP A 98 -8.20 8.69 -5.35
C ASP A 98 -8.02 8.65 -6.87
N GLU A 99 -7.68 9.79 -7.44
CA GLU A 99 -7.52 9.97 -8.88
C GLU A 99 -6.25 9.32 -9.46
N LEU A 100 -5.32 8.93 -8.59
CA LEU A 100 -4.07 8.28 -8.99
C LEU A 100 -4.13 6.77 -8.80
N CYS A 101 -4.83 6.32 -7.77
CA CYS A 101 -4.87 4.94 -7.35
C CYS A 101 -6.33 4.50 -7.18
N PRO A 102 -6.95 3.94 -8.23
CA PRO A 102 -8.34 3.51 -8.17
C PRO A 102 -8.61 2.58 -6.98
N LEU A 103 -9.75 2.77 -6.32
CA LEU A 103 -10.14 1.95 -5.16
C LEU A 103 -10.19 0.47 -5.51
N GLU A 104 -10.58 0.16 -6.75
CA GLU A 104 -10.66 -1.20 -7.27
C GLU A 104 -9.33 -1.95 -7.21
N ASP A 105 -8.19 -1.27 -7.42
CA ASP A 105 -6.86 -1.88 -7.29
C ASP A 105 -6.59 -2.33 -5.84
N GLY A 106 -7.05 -1.55 -4.87
CA GLY A 106 -6.95 -1.89 -3.45
C GLY A 106 -7.87 -3.03 -3.06
N GLU A 107 -9.09 -3.04 -3.56
CA GLU A 107 -10.07 -4.11 -3.35
C GLU A 107 -9.57 -5.43 -3.96
N GLU A 108 -9.03 -5.41 -5.18
CA GLU A 108 -8.46 -6.58 -5.83
C GLU A 108 -7.28 -7.15 -5.02
N LEU A 109 -6.33 -6.31 -4.60
CA LEU A 109 -5.23 -6.76 -3.78
C LEU A 109 -5.71 -7.30 -2.43
N PHE A 110 -6.68 -6.64 -1.79
CA PHE A 110 -7.27 -7.11 -0.54
C PHE A 110 -7.84 -8.53 -0.68
N GLU A 111 -8.57 -8.82 -1.75
CA GLU A 111 -9.10 -10.17 -1.97
C GLU A 111 -7.98 -11.22 -2.18
N MET A 112 -6.90 -10.86 -2.86
CA MET A 112 -5.77 -11.75 -3.14
C MET A 112 -4.96 -12.10 -1.88
N LEU A 113 -4.84 -11.21 -0.91
CA LEU A 113 -4.08 -11.43 0.32
C LEU A 113 -4.65 -12.61 1.13
N LYS A 114 -3.78 -13.46 1.68
CA LYS A 114 -4.13 -14.64 2.50
C LYS A 114 -3.71 -14.50 3.98
N CYS A 115 -3.04 -13.41 4.31
CA CYS A 115 -2.67 -13.06 5.69
C CYS A 115 -3.83 -12.35 6.43
N PRO A 116 -3.73 -12.11 7.74
CA PRO A 116 -4.61 -11.17 8.43
C PRO A 116 -4.59 -9.81 7.72
N LYS A 117 -5.75 -9.25 7.38
CA LYS A 117 -5.83 -8.10 6.51
C LYS A 117 -6.95 -7.14 6.88
N GLU A 118 -6.71 -5.85 6.62
CA GLU A 118 -7.75 -4.82 6.64
C GLU A 118 -7.66 -3.95 5.39
N LEU A 119 -8.83 -3.50 4.92
CA LEU A 119 -8.97 -2.44 3.92
C LEU A 119 -9.72 -1.27 4.55
N TRP A 120 -9.08 -0.12 4.63
CA TRP A 120 -9.70 1.12 5.09
C TRP A 120 -9.99 2.01 3.91
N VAL A 121 -11.25 2.39 3.74
CA VAL A 121 -11.72 3.31 2.70
C VAL A 121 -12.16 4.60 3.37
N PHE A 122 -11.60 5.72 2.96
CA PHE A 122 -11.95 7.04 3.47
C PHE A 122 -12.89 7.73 2.46
N GLU A 123 -14.19 7.81 2.81
CA GLU A 123 -15.22 8.40 1.98
C GLU A 123 -14.92 9.87 1.64
N ASN A 124 -15.19 10.25 0.41
CA ASN A 124 -14.93 11.57 -0.17
C ASN A 124 -13.46 12.03 -0.12
N GLU A 125 -12.51 11.16 0.20
CA GLU A 125 -11.09 11.51 0.21
C GLU A 125 -10.43 11.15 -1.12
N THR A 126 -9.48 12.00 -1.50
CA THR A 126 -8.61 11.83 -2.67
C THR A 126 -7.27 11.20 -2.27
N HIS A 127 -6.28 11.24 -3.16
CA HIS A 127 -4.97 10.59 -2.95
C HIS A 127 -4.28 10.95 -1.62
N THR A 128 -4.47 12.15 -1.09
CA THR A 128 -3.73 12.63 0.10
C THR A 128 -4.50 12.57 1.41
N PHE A 129 -5.76 12.09 1.42
CA PHE A 129 -6.64 12.10 2.60
C PHE A 129 -6.78 13.47 3.27
N GLY A 130 -6.68 14.54 2.51
CA GLY A 130 -6.79 15.95 2.82
C GLY A 130 -7.00 16.32 4.29
N GLY A 131 -8.26 16.37 4.72
CA GLY A 131 -8.65 16.72 6.10
C GLY A 131 -8.51 15.59 7.13
N ARG A 132 -8.14 14.37 6.73
CA ARG A 132 -8.15 13.18 7.60
C ARG A 132 -6.77 12.70 8.05
N LEU A 133 -5.70 13.29 7.55
CA LEU A 133 -4.33 12.85 7.84
C LEU A 133 -4.00 12.71 9.34
N PRO A 134 -4.36 13.65 10.23
CA PRO A 134 -4.04 13.50 11.65
C PRO A 134 -4.69 12.27 12.29
N ASP A 135 -5.98 12.04 12.01
CA ASP A 135 -6.72 10.87 12.50
C ASP A 135 -6.14 9.58 11.91
N PHE A 136 -5.85 9.62 10.60
CA PHE A 136 -5.28 8.48 9.90
C PHE A 136 -3.98 8.00 10.55
N TYR A 137 -3.04 8.89 10.86
CA TYR A 137 -1.80 8.51 11.50
C TYR A 137 -1.99 7.89 12.89
N LEU A 138 -2.94 8.42 13.67
CA LEU A 138 -3.27 7.83 14.98
C LEU A 138 -3.84 6.42 14.82
N PHE A 139 -4.78 6.23 13.90
CA PHE A 139 -5.39 4.92 13.64
C PHE A 139 -4.37 3.90 13.13
N VAL A 140 -3.48 4.30 12.23
CA VAL A 140 -2.39 3.45 11.72
C VAL A 140 -1.43 3.05 12.82
N ALA A 141 -1.07 3.98 13.72
CA ALA A 141 -0.18 3.68 14.84
C ALA A 141 -0.81 2.65 15.80
N ASP A 142 -2.09 2.79 16.10
CA ASP A 142 -2.83 1.84 16.93
C ASP A 142 -2.97 0.48 16.24
N TRP A 143 -3.27 0.45 14.95
CA TRP A 143 -3.35 -0.78 14.19
C TRP A 143 -2.02 -1.51 14.14
N LEU A 144 -0.92 -0.80 13.82
CA LEU A 144 0.44 -1.37 13.81
C LEU A 144 0.80 -1.96 15.18
N LYS A 145 0.47 -1.25 16.26
CA LYS A 145 0.70 -1.77 17.61
C LYS A 145 -0.06 -3.07 17.85
N GLN A 146 -1.33 -3.14 17.47
CA GLN A 146 -2.14 -4.36 17.63
C GLN A 146 -1.58 -5.51 16.78
N ALA A 147 -1.22 -5.25 15.54
CA ALA A 147 -0.64 -6.24 14.64
C ALA A 147 0.69 -6.79 15.18
N LEU A 148 1.60 -5.92 15.61
CA LEU A 148 2.91 -6.28 16.16
C LEU A 148 2.80 -6.98 17.53
N ASP A 149 1.73 -6.74 18.28
CA ASP A 149 1.43 -7.44 19.54
C ASP A 149 0.71 -8.79 19.33
N GLY A 150 0.50 -9.21 18.06
CA GLY A 150 -0.15 -10.48 17.72
C GLY A 150 -1.66 -10.52 18.02
N LYS A 151 -2.32 -9.37 18.09
CA LYS A 151 -3.75 -9.28 18.44
C LYS A 151 -4.70 -9.50 17.26
N LEU A 152 -4.17 -9.57 16.03
CA LEU A 152 -4.95 -9.89 14.85
C LEU A 152 -4.92 -11.40 14.61
N PRO A 153 -6.05 -12.12 14.78
CA PRO A 153 -6.07 -13.57 14.66
C PRO A 153 -5.86 -14.02 13.21
N ALA A 154 -5.46 -15.28 13.06
CA ALA A 154 -5.44 -15.92 11.75
C ALA A 154 -6.84 -15.86 11.11
N GLY A 155 -6.93 -15.50 9.84
CA GLY A 155 -8.21 -15.34 9.14
C GLY A 155 -8.91 -14.00 9.39
N HIS A 156 -8.31 -13.08 10.16
CA HIS A 156 -8.83 -11.73 10.28
C HIS A 156 -8.89 -11.05 8.92
N ALA A 157 -10.08 -10.66 8.48
CA ALA A 157 -10.31 -9.92 7.25
C ALA A 157 -11.42 -8.90 7.50
N LYS A 158 -11.11 -7.62 7.35
CA LYS A 158 -12.07 -6.55 7.66
C LYS A 158 -11.94 -5.40 6.67
N ARG A 159 -13.10 -4.94 6.17
CA ARG A 159 -13.23 -3.65 5.49
C ARG A 159 -13.83 -2.64 6.46
N ILE A 160 -13.31 -1.43 6.48
CA ILE A 160 -13.82 -0.32 7.27
C ILE A 160 -13.96 0.89 6.34
N ASP A 161 -15.20 1.35 6.18
CA ASP A 161 -15.49 2.56 5.43
C ASP A 161 -15.64 3.70 6.46
N TYR A 162 -14.71 4.65 6.42
CA TYR A 162 -14.71 5.83 7.29
C TYR A 162 -15.53 6.93 6.63
N ALA A 163 -16.71 7.21 7.19
CA ALA A 163 -17.63 8.24 6.68
C ALA A 163 -16.95 9.60 6.53
N ALA A 164 -17.37 10.34 5.50
CA ALA A 164 -17.00 11.73 5.30
C ALA A 164 -17.35 12.57 6.55
N ARG A 165 -16.53 13.59 6.85
CA ARG A 165 -16.81 14.59 7.90
C ARG A 165 -17.44 15.82 7.31
#